data_ba9fb8a39c5f22115412c40b4652e9ae
#
_entry.id   ba9fb8a39c5f22115412c40b4652e9ae
#
_cell.length_a   1.000
_cell.length_b   1.000
_cell.length_c   1.000
_cell.angle_alpha   90.00
_cell.angle_beta   90.00
_cell.angle_gamma   90.00
#
_symmetry.space_group_name_H-M   'P 1'
#
loop_
_entity.id
_entity.type
_entity.pdbx_description
1 polymer ?
#
loop_
_entity_poly.entity_id
_entity_poly.type
_entity_poly.pdbx_seq_one_letter_code
_entity_poly.pdbx_strand_id
1 'polypeptide(L)' 'MSSAFAPYMAVAEVAVLLRTSAGAIYKMVERGQLPGVIRVGKRLLVERAVLVHWLYQNRTPSLTGGQR' A
#
# COMPACT_ATOMS: atom_id res chain seq x y z
N MET A 1 -1.73 -16.96 12.24
CA MET A 1 -1.66 -16.80 11.08
C MET A 1 -0.74 -15.83 10.67
N SER A 2 0.05 -16.07 9.86
CA SER A 2 1.04 -15.17 9.43
C SER A 2 0.50 -14.21 8.40
N SER A 3 0.62 -12.95 8.65
CA SER A 3 0.15 -11.98 7.69
C SER A 3 1.07 -11.93 6.47
N ALA A 4 2.25 -12.53 6.56
CA ALA A 4 3.15 -12.53 5.41
C ALA A 4 2.55 -13.26 4.21
N PHE A 5 1.67 -14.22 4.50
CA PHE A 5 1.05 -14.99 3.43
C PHE A 5 -0.39 -14.60 3.17
N ALA A 6 -0.89 -13.62 3.89
CA ALA A 6 -2.26 -13.19 3.66
C ALA A 6 -2.34 -12.46 2.33
N PRO A 7 -3.37 -12.72 1.54
CA PRO A 7 -3.54 -12.00 0.28
C PRO A 7 -3.92 -10.55 0.48
N TYR A 8 -4.38 -10.19 1.66
CA TYR A 8 -4.82 -8.83 1.93
C TYR A 8 -4.10 -8.24 3.12
N MET A 9 -3.90 -6.94 3.08
CA MET A 9 -3.25 -6.21 4.15
C MET A 9 -4.19 -5.19 4.73
N ALA A 10 -4.11 -5.00 6.04
CA ALA A 10 -4.87 -3.93 6.67
C ALA A 10 -4.15 -2.61 6.41
N VAL A 11 -4.89 -1.50 6.59
CA VAL A 11 -4.31 -0.18 6.37
C VAL A 11 -3.07 0.03 7.22
N ALA A 12 -3.09 -0.43 8.47
CA ALA A 12 -1.93 -0.26 9.33
C ALA A 12 -0.70 -0.98 8.78
N GLU A 13 -0.91 -2.14 8.18
CA GLU A 13 0.20 -2.88 7.60
C GLU A 13 0.75 -2.18 6.37
N VAL A 14 -0.14 -1.60 5.57
CA VAL A 14 0.29 -0.86 4.40
C VAL A 14 1.10 0.36 4.83
N ALA A 15 0.66 1.03 5.89
CA ALA A 15 1.39 2.18 6.40
C ALA A 15 2.80 1.81 6.81
N VAL A 16 2.96 0.68 7.46
CA VAL A 16 4.28 0.22 7.86
C VAL A 16 5.13 -0.07 6.63
N LEU A 17 4.54 -0.75 5.66
CA LEU A 17 5.28 -1.10 4.45
C LEU A 17 5.75 0.15 3.71
N LEU A 18 4.90 1.16 3.63
CA LEU A 18 5.23 2.38 2.92
C LEU A 18 5.92 3.40 3.82
N ARG A 19 6.11 3.05 5.09
CA ARG A 19 6.81 3.89 6.06
C ARG A 19 6.12 5.23 6.24
N THR A 20 4.83 5.17 6.41
CA THR A 20 4.03 6.37 6.59
C THR A 20 2.97 6.09 7.64
N SER A 21 2.01 6.98 7.79
CA SER A 21 0.96 6.83 8.80
C SER A 21 -0.31 6.27 8.18
N ALA A 22 -1.14 5.68 9.04
CA ALA A 22 -2.43 5.18 8.56
C ALA A 22 -3.28 6.32 8.01
N GLY A 23 -3.18 7.50 8.61
CA GLY A 23 -3.94 8.65 8.10
C GLY A 23 -3.55 8.99 6.69
N ALA A 24 -2.25 8.91 6.38
CA ALA A 24 -1.80 9.18 5.02
C ALA A 24 -2.34 8.14 4.06
N ILE A 25 -2.40 6.88 4.49
CA ILE A 25 -2.95 5.83 3.64
C ILE A 25 -4.43 6.08 3.35
N TYR A 26 -5.19 6.48 4.38
CA TYR A 26 -6.60 6.77 4.17
C TYR A 26 -6.80 7.90 3.17
N LYS A 27 -5.92 8.90 3.20
CA LYS A 27 -6.01 9.99 2.23
C LYS A 27 -5.70 9.49 0.83
N MET A 28 -4.74 8.60 0.70
CA MET A 28 -4.43 8.03 -0.61
C MET A 28 -5.61 7.25 -1.15
N VAL A 29 -6.31 6.54 -0.27
CA VAL A 29 -7.48 5.78 -0.68
C VAL A 29 -8.58 6.74 -1.17
N GLU A 30 -8.80 7.82 -0.43
CA GLU A 30 -9.82 8.78 -0.80
C GLU A 30 -9.55 9.42 -2.15
N ARG A 31 -8.29 9.59 -2.48
CA ARG A 31 -7.89 10.21 -3.74
C ARG A 31 -7.76 9.21 -4.87
N GLY A 32 -8.00 7.95 -4.59
CA GLY A 32 -7.86 6.93 -5.61
C GLY A 32 -6.43 6.69 -6.03
N GLN A 33 -5.48 6.96 -5.16
CA GLN A 33 -4.07 6.83 -5.49
C GLN A 33 -3.46 5.48 -5.10
N LEU A 34 -4.20 4.67 -4.38
CA LEU A 34 -3.69 3.39 -3.92
C LEU A 34 -4.40 2.26 -4.64
N PRO A 35 -3.67 1.36 -5.29
CA PRO A 35 -4.31 0.29 -6.03
C PRO A 35 -4.68 -0.87 -5.11
N GLY A 36 -5.60 -1.68 -5.58
CA GLY A 36 -5.94 -2.91 -4.88
C GLY A 36 -6.76 -2.74 -3.63
N VAL A 37 -7.37 -1.58 -3.44
CA VAL A 37 -8.15 -1.32 -2.25
C VAL A 37 -9.50 -2.03 -2.34
N ILE A 38 -9.85 -2.75 -1.28
CA ILE A 38 -11.11 -3.45 -1.19
C ILE A 38 -11.79 -3.03 0.09
N ARG A 39 -13.05 -2.69 0.00
CA ARG A 39 -13.82 -2.33 1.16
C ARG A 39 -14.68 -3.50 1.60
N VAL A 40 -14.49 -3.95 2.81
CA VAL A 40 -15.25 -5.06 3.37
C VAL A 40 -15.94 -4.54 4.62
N GLY A 41 -17.23 -4.25 4.50
CA GLY A 41 -17.94 -3.65 5.61
C GLY A 41 -17.34 -2.30 5.95
N LYS A 42 -16.88 -2.17 7.18
CA LYS A 42 -16.26 -0.93 7.63
C LYS A 42 -14.75 -0.97 7.51
N ARG A 43 -14.22 -2.07 7.01
CA ARG A 43 -12.78 -2.24 6.95
C ARG A 43 -12.28 -2.00 5.53
N LEU A 44 -11.09 -1.47 5.46
CA LEU A 44 -10.40 -1.35 4.19
C LEU A 44 -9.26 -2.36 4.17
N LEU A 45 -9.18 -3.07 3.09
CA LEU A 45 -8.09 -4.01 2.88
C LEU A 45 -7.42 -3.67 1.56
N VAL A 46 -6.16 -4.01 1.46
CA VAL A 46 -5.41 -3.76 0.24
C VAL A 46 -4.88 -5.09 -0.26
N GLU A 47 -5.14 -5.39 -1.50
CA GLU A 47 -4.67 -6.64 -2.08
C GLU A 47 -3.15 -6.58 -2.19
N ARG A 48 -2.50 -7.47 -1.47
CA ARG A 48 -1.05 -7.42 -1.34
C ARG A 48 -0.32 -7.53 -2.67
N ALA A 49 -0.73 -8.47 -3.50
CA ALA A 49 -0.05 -8.69 -4.76
C ALA A 49 -0.14 -7.45 -5.66
N VAL A 50 -1.30 -6.82 -5.68
CA VAL A 50 -1.49 -5.62 -6.50
C VAL A 50 -0.63 -4.48 -5.96
N LEU A 51 -0.61 -4.32 -4.64
CA LEU A 51 0.17 -3.26 -4.03
C LEU A 51 1.66 -3.43 -4.30
N VAL A 52 2.16 -4.64 -4.13
CA VAL A 52 3.57 -4.89 -4.33
C VAL A 52 3.96 -4.65 -5.78
N HIS A 53 3.12 -5.08 -6.70
CA HIS A 53 3.38 -4.86 -8.11
C HIS A 53 3.40 -3.37 -8.45
N TRP A 54 2.48 -2.63 -7.86
CA TRP A 54 2.41 -1.19 -8.06
C TRP A 54 3.66 -0.50 -7.54
N LEU A 55 4.12 -0.91 -6.36
CA LEU A 55 5.34 -0.34 -5.80
C LEU A 55 6.53 -0.61 -6.71
N TYR A 56 6.55 -1.80 -7.26
CA TYR A 56 7.64 -2.17 -8.15
C TYR A 56 7.66 -1.29 -9.39
N GLN A 57 6.49 -1.04 -9.96
CA GLN A 57 6.40 -0.24 -11.16
C GLN A 57 6.70 1.22 -10.91
N ASN A 58 6.43 1.70 -9.71
CA ASN A 58 6.64 3.10 -9.40
C ASN A 58 7.97 3.36 -8.73
N ARG A 59 8.80 2.36 -8.65
CA ARG A 59 10.09 2.49 -8.05
C ARG A 59 10.98 3.34 -8.96
N THR A 60 11.64 4.31 -8.36
CA THR A 60 12.56 5.14 -9.12
C THR A 60 13.84 4.38 -9.37
N PRO A 61 14.28 4.34 -10.57
CA PRO A 61 15.53 3.64 -10.84
C PRO A 61 16.62 4.46 -10.31
N SER A 62 17.02 4.53 -9.75
CA SER A 62 17.87 5.16 -9.28
C SER A 62 18.78 5.77 -9.34
N LEU A 63 19.16 5.51 -9.39
CA LEU A 63 20.12 5.96 -9.47
C LEU A 63 20.23 7.13 -9.03
N THR A 64 19.75 7.53 -9.12
CA THR A 64 19.83 8.65 -8.89
C THR A 64 19.31 9.04 -7.92
N GLY A 65 19.27 8.53 -7.44
CA GLY A 65 18.78 8.80 -6.53
C GLY A 65 18.29 9.94 -6.28
N GLY A 66 18.30 10.24 -6.12
CA GLY A 66 17.87 11.12 -5.88
C GLY A 66 17.01 11.78 -6.11
N GLN A 67 16.77 11.90 -6.23
CA GLN A 67 16.01 12.43 -6.44
C GLN A 67 15.16 12.69 -5.88
N ARG A 68 14.98 12.79 -5.36
CA ARG A 68 14.25 13.04 -4.80
C ARG A 68 14.12 13.27 -4.50
#